data_7b18da9063fb0a41ba7bbfe661d52607
#
_entry.id   7b18da9063fb0a41ba7bbfe661d52607
#
_cell.length_a   1.000
_cell.length_b   1.000
_cell.length_c   1.000
_cell.angle_alpha   90.00
_cell.angle_beta   90.00
_cell.angle_gamma   90.00
#
_symmetry.space_group_name_H-M   'P 1'
#
loop_
_entity.id
_entity.type
_entity.pdbx_description
1 polymer ?
#
loop_
_entity_poly.entity_id
_entity_poly.type
_entity_poly.pdbx_seq_one_letter_code
_entity_poly.pdbx_strand_id
1 'polypeptide(L)' 'MIRPLVRKIGDWWRICYHNHPTPDHYTSAATANNAAVRYANKRNSLA' A
#
# COMPACT_ATOMS: atom_id res chain seq x y z
N MET A 1 -3.95 -12.79 7.85
CA MET A 1 -3.70 -11.34 7.96
C MET A 1 -3.18 -10.80 6.64
N ILE A 2 -3.78 -9.73 6.18
CA ILE A 2 -3.46 -9.13 4.89
C ILE A 2 -2.37 -8.10 5.08
N ARG A 3 -1.28 -8.22 4.30
CA ARG A 3 -0.15 -7.29 4.39
C ARG A 3 0.14 -6.71 3.01
N PRO A 4 -0.27 -5.47 2.76
CA PRO A 4 0.12 -4.80 1.53
C PRO A 4 1.61 -4.49 1.54
N LEU A 5 2.22 -4.59 0.36
CA LEU A 5 3.64 -4.27 0.19
C LEU A 5 3.76 -2.90 -0.47
N VAL A 6 4.75 -2.13 -0.02
CA VAL A 6 5.06 -0.85 -0.64
C VAL A 6 6.24 -1.06 -1.57
N ARG A 7 6.07 -0.72 -2.85
CA ARG A 7 7.11 -0.89 -3.87
C ARG A 7 7.28 0.39 -4.67
N LYS A 8 8.50 0.65 -5.06
CA LYS A 8 8.79 1.76 -5.96
C LYS A 8 8.66 1.27 -7.39
N ILE A 9 7.75 1.89 -8.14
CA ILE A 9 7.50 1.57 -9.55
C ILE A 9 7.69 2.86 -10.33
N GLY A 10 8.75 2.94 -11.13
CA GLY A 10 9.11 4.17 -11.82
C GLY A 10 9.50 5.25 -10.82
N ASP A 11 8.88 6.41 -10.89
CA ASP A 11 9.14 7.53 -10.00
C ASP A 11 8.19 7.60 -8.80
N TRP A 12 7.33 6.60 -8.66
CA TRP A 12 6.27 6.63 -7.66
C TRP A 12 6.31 5.41 -6.76
N TRP A 13 5.93 5.61 -5.50
CA TRP A 13 5.73 4.52 -4.57
C TRP A 13 4.29 4.06 -4.65
N ARG A 14 4.07 2.76 -4.78
CA ARG A 14 2.74 2.18 -4.87
C ARG A 14 2.56 1.10 -3.83
N ILE A 15 1.32 0.95 -3.40
CA ILE A 15 0.92 -0.14 -2.51
C ILE A 15 0.51 -1.31 -3.40
N CYS A 16 1.15 -2.46 -3.21
CA CYS A 16 0.82 -3.68 -3.95
C CYS A 16 0.10 -4.64 -3.03
N TYR A 17 -0.96 -5.22 -3.53
CA TYR A 17 -1.79 -6.13 -2.76
C TYR A 17 -2.01 -7.40 -3.56
N HIS A 18 -1.57 -8.55 -3.01
CA HIS A 18 -1.62 -9.84 -3.73
C HIS A 18 -0.96 -9.74 -5.11
N ASN A 19 0.19 -9.07 -5.18
CA ASN A 19 0.93 -8.84 -6.43
C ASN A 19 0.22 -7.93 -7.43
N HIS A 20 -0.84 -7.25 -6.99
CA HIS A 20 -1.54 -6.29 -7.83
C HIS A 20 -1.31 -4.89 -7.28
N PRO A 21 -0.72 -3.97 -8.06
CA PRO A 21 -0.56 -2.60 -7.61
C PRO A 21 -1.91 -1.93 -7.50
N THR A 22 -2.11 -1.16 -6.42
CA THR A 22 -3.32 -0.36 -6.30
C THR A 22 -3.20 0.87 -7.19
N PRO A 23 -4.32 1.53 -7.52
CA PRO A 23 -4.25 2.75 -8.33
C PRO A 23 -3.62 3.93 -7.61
N ASP A 24 -3.48 3.85 -6.29
CA ASP A 24 -2.89 4.93 -5.51
C ASP A 24 -1.38 4.97 -5.68
N HIS A 25 -0.83 6.18 -5.72
CA HIS A 25 0.60 6.37 -5.82
C HIS A 25 1.03 7.50 -4.89
N TYR A 26 2.28 7.43 -4.44
CA TYR A 26 2.81 8.36 -3.46
C TYR A 26 4.22 8.78 -3.85
N THR A 27 4.61 9.98 -3.43
CA THR A 27 5.92 10.53 -3.76
C THR A 27 7.02 10.07 -2.81
N SER A 28 6.66 9.52 -1.65
CA SER A 28 7.65 9.06 -0.68
C SER A 28 7.26 7.72 -0.08
N ALA A 29 8.28 6.96 0.35
CA ALA A 29 8.08 5.67 0.97
C ALA A 29 7.35 5.82 2.31
N ALA A 30 7.65 6.86 3.08
CA ALA A 30 7.00 7.07 4.38
C ALA A 30 5.49 7.27 4.22
N THR A 31 5.09 8.10 3.26
CA THR A 31 3.67 8.33 2.99
C THR A 31 2.99 7.04 2.52
N ALA A 32 3.66 6.29 1.63
CA ALA A 32 3.12 5.03 1.14
C ALA A 32 2.97 4.01 2.27
N ASN A 33 3.95 3.92 3.18
CA ASN A 33 3.87 3.03 4.33
C ASN A 33 2.69 3.39 5.24
N ASN A 34 2.49 4.68 5.51
CA ASN A 34 1.37 5.12 6.34
C ASN A 34 0.04 4.74 5.69
N ALA A 35 -0.08 4.92 4.39
CA ALA A 35 -1.28 4.55 3.66
C ALA A 35 -1.47 3.02 3.66
N ALA A 36 -0.38 2.26 3.55
CA ALA A 36 -0.45 0.79 3.58
C ALA A 36 -0.96 0.30 4.95
N VAL A 37 -0.49 0.90 6.04
CA VAL A 37 -0.95 0.54 7.38
C VAL A 37 -2.44 0.80 7.52
N ARG A 38 -2.91 1.95 7.06
CA ARG A 38 -4.34 2.28 7.11
C ARG A 38 -5.16 1.32 6.26
N TYR A 39 -4.65 0.97 5.09
CA TYR A 39 -5.31 0.05 4.19
C TYR A 39 -5.46 -1.33 4.85
N ALA A 40 -4.37 -1.83 5.45
CA ALA A 40 -4.38 -3.11 6.12
C ALA A 40 -5.35 -3.12 7.31
N ASN A 41 -5.35 -2.05 8.11
CA ASN A 41 -6.24 -1.94 9.25
C ASN A 41 -7.71 -1.94 8.82
N LYS A 42 -8.01 -1.19 7.77
CA LYS A 42 -9.37 -1.13 7.24
C LYS A 42 -9.83 -2.50 6.76
N ARG A 43 -8.98 -3.20 6.01
CA ARG A 43 -9.33 -4.53 5.47
C ARG A 43 -9.51 -5.54 6.60
N ASN A 44 -8.61 -5.53 7.58
CA ASN A 44 -8.69 -6.45 8.70
C ASN A 44 -9.90 -6.18 9.58
N SER A 45 -10.32 -4.92 9.68
CA SER A 45 -11.52 -4.56 10.45
C SER A 45 -12.81 -5.02 9.75
N LEU A 46 -12.79 -5.07 8.42
CA LEU A 46 -13.94 -5.49 7.63
C LEU A 46 -14.02 -7.01 7.50
N ALA A 47 -12.94 -7.69 7.77
CA ALA A 47 -12.89 -9.15 7.73
C ALA A 47 -13.47 -9.78 9.04
#